data_321ae4d3fa71ad22f4273cea22967801
#
_entry.id   321ae4d3fa71ad22f4273cea22967801
#
_cell.length_a   1.000
_cell.length_b   1.000
_cell.length_c   1.000
_cell.angle_alpha   90.00
_cell.angle_beta   90.00
_cell.angle_gamma   90.00
#
_symmetry.space_group_name_H-M   'P 1'
#
loop_
_entity.id
_entity.type
_entity.pdbx_description
1 polymer ?
#
loop_
_entity_poly.entity_id
_entity_poly.type
_entity_poly.pdbx_seq_one_letter_code
_entity_poly.pdbx_strand_id
1 'polypeptide(L)'
;MYDTAAAPESLLAAPDQVTQREITAEIEAAHADSARRETEGETLPRTMHDFPPYRSSLLRHPTKNPKLVDPETIELLSPAFGQRDVAAIESDLTLQHVGEPLGERITVRGRLLDSWGRPLANQLIEVWQANSAGRYIHQRDQHPAPLDPNFTGAGRAITNDAGEYLFTTIKPGPYPWKNHVNAWRPAHIHFSVFGRAFTQRIVTQMYFPGDPLFALDPIYNSIRRASDRERMIAAYDHDATVPEFSMGYRWDIVVDGPDATWSEQEADQ
;
A
#
# COMPACT_ATOMS: atom_id res chain seq x y z
N MET A 1 29.86 -12.45 -31.93
CA MET A 1 30.52 -12.38 -30.62
C MET A 1 30.21 -11.01 -30.07
N TYR A 2 29.10 -10.89 -29.32
CA TYR A 2 28.73 -9.61 -28.69
C TYR A 2 29.43 -9.55 -27.34
N ASP A 3 30.27 -8.55 -27.20
CA ASP A 3 30.97 -8.23 -25.96
C ASP A 3 29.94 -7.67 -24.97
N THR A 4 29.63 -8.46 -23.95
CA THR A 4 28.76 -8.04 -22.83
C THR A 4 29.61 -7.25 -21.84
N ALA A 5 30.02 -6.06 -22.21
CA ALA A 5 30.57 -5.12 -21.25
C ALA A 5 29.47 -4.80 -20.22
N ALA A 6 29.66 -5.23 -18.98
CA ALA A 6 28.78 -4.89 -17.87
C ALA A 6 28.66 -3.35 -17.78
N ALA A 7 27.44 -2.85 -17.77
CA ALA A 7 27.19 -1.43 -17.57
C ALA A 7 27.86 -1.02 -16.24
N PRO A 8 28.53 0.13 -16.19
CA PRO A 8 29.20 0.58 -14.98
C PRO A 8 28.18 0.74 -13.85
N GLU A 9 28.47 0.18 -12.70
CA GLU A 9 27.63 0.20 -11.47
C GLU A 9 27.15 1.60 -11.08
N SER A 10 27.85 2.64 -11.50
CA SER A 10 27.53 4.05 -11.24
C SER A 10 26.27 4.58 -11.94
N LEU A 11 25.72 3.86 -12.93
CA LEU A 11 24.49 4.25 -13.63
C LEU A 11 23.22 3.68 -13.01
N LEU A 12 23.34 2.80 -11.99
CA LEU A 12 22.22 2.03 -11.44
C LEU A 12 21.76 2.49 -10.06
N ALA A 13 22.46 3.38 -9.39
CA ALA A 13 22.11 3.87 -8.06
C ALA A 13 21.94 5.39 -8.06
N ALA A 14 20.76 5.87 -7.68
CA ALA A 14 20.62 7.25 -7.24
C ALA A 14 21.52 7.47 -6.00
N PRO A 15 22.20 8.63 -5.85
CA PRO A 15 23.24 8.84 -4.83
C PRO A 15 22.80 8.69 -3.37
N ASP A 16 21.48 8.57 -3.10
CA ASP A 16 20.92 8.46 -1.75
C ASP A 16 20.13 7.15 -1.53
N GLN A 17 20.33 6.12 -2.35
CA GLN A 17 19.62 4.86 -2.16
C GLN A 17 20.25 4.01 -1.06
N VAL A 18 19.45 3.69 -0.03
CA VAL A 18 19.80 2.72 1.02
C VAL A 18 19.97 1.33 0.41
N THR A 19 21.10 0.69 0.64
CA THR A 19 21.39 -0.63 0.06
C THR A 19 20.67 -1.76 0.82
N GLN A 20 20.45 -2.92 0.18
CA GLN A 20 19.87 -4.09 0.84
C GLN A 20 20.70 -4.55 2.05
N ARG A 21 22.01 -4.37 1.99
CA ARG A 21 22.92 -4.69 3.10
C ARG A 21 22.65 -3.78 4.31
N GLU A 22 22.43 -2.48 4.08
CA GLU A 22 22.10 -1.53 5.14
C GLU A 22 20.72 -1.83 5.75
N ILE A 23 19.73 -2.15 4.94
CA ILE A 23 18.41 -2.56 5.43
C ILE A 23 18.51 -3.85 6.26
N THR A 24 19.28 -4.83 5.82
CA THR A 24 19.49 -6.09 6.57
C THR A 24 20.17 -5.81 7.90
N ALA A 25 21.22 -4.98 7.91
CA ALA A 25 21.93 -4.62 9.14
C ALA A 25 21.02 -3.84 10.11
N GLU A 26 20.16 -2.95 9.62
CA GLU A 26 19.17 -2.23 10.43
C GLU A 26 18.16 -3.19 11.09
N ILE A 27 17.68 -4.19 10.35
CA ILE A 27 16.77 -5.23 10.87
C ILE A 27 17.46 -6.06 11.96
N GLU A 28 18.68 -6.50 11.71
CA GLU A 28 19.46 -7.29 12.68
C GLU A 28 19.75 -6.50 13.95
N ALA A 29 20.10 -5.22 13.83
CA ALA A 29 20.31 -4.33 14.97
C ALA A 29 19.04 -4.13 15.79
N ALA A 30 17.87 -3.96 15.14
CA ALA A 30 16.59 -3.82 15.82
C ALA A 30 16.18 -5.09 16.58
N HIS A 31 16.40 -6.27 16.01
CA HIS A 31 16.17 -7.54 16.70
C HIS A 31 17.09 -7.71 17.92
N ALA A 32 18.38 -7.37 17.78
CA ALA A 32 19.34 -7.44 18.89
C ALA A 32 18.97 -6.47 20.02
N ASP A 33 18.56 -5.25 19.71
CA ASP A 33 18.11 -4.27 20.71
C ASP A 33 16.85 -4.73 21.44
N SER A 34 15.88 -5.27 20.71
CA SER A 34 14.65 -5.82 21.29
C SER A 34 14.94 -6.95 22.26
N ALA A 35 15.78 -7.90 21.88
CA ALA A 35 16.18 -9.02 22.74
C ALA A 35 16.95 -8.54 23.99
N ARG A 36 17.82 -7.54 23.85
CA ARG A 36 18.54 -6.93 24.99
C ARG A 36 17.57 -6.29 25.99
N ARG A 37 16.63 -5.48 25.52
CA ARG A 37 15.65 -4.79 26.36
C ARG A 37 14.75 -5.77 27.12
N GLU A 38 14.31 -6.85 26.46
CA GLU A 38 13.57 -7.94 27.13
C GLU A 38 14.41 -8.61 28.23
N THR A 39 15.69 -8.84 27.98
CA THR A 39 16.61 -9.42 28.96
C THR A 39 16.84 -8.48 30.16
N GLU A 40 16.82 -7.18 29.95
CA GLU A 40 16.90 -6.13 30.98
C GLU A 40 15.56 -5.96 31.74
N GLY A 41 14.54 -6.75 31.42
CA GLY A 41 13.23 -6.72 32.08
C GLY A 41 12.31 -5.61 31.59
N GLU A 42 12.60 -4.99 30.46
CA GLU A 42 11.70 -4.01 29.85
C GLU A 42 10.52 -4.73 29.20
N THR A 43 9.30 -4.31 29.55
CA THR A 43 8.12 -4.78 28.84
C THR A 43 7.99 -4.03 27.52
N LEU A 44 8.35 -4.70 26.43
CA LEU A 44 8.15 -4.13 25.10
C LEU A 44 6.69 -4.19 24.69
N PRO A 45 6.21 -3.19 23.93
CA PRO A 45 4.88 -3.25 23.34
C PRO A 45 4.80 -4.49 22.46
N ARG A 46 3.96 -5.43 22.80
CA ARG A 46 3.55 -6.47 21.85
C ARG A 46 2.62 -5.81 20.86
N THR A 47 3.16 -5.49 19.71
CA THR A 47 2.33 -4.97 18.63
C THR A 47 1.73 -6.15 17.88
N MET A 48 0.45 -6.06 17.61
CA MET A 48 -0.30 -7.02 16.82
C MET A 48 0.25 -7.15 15.39
N HIS A 49 1.24 -6.35 15.03
CA HIS A 49 1.78 -6.20 13.69
C HIS A 49 3.17 -6.79 13.49
N ASP A 50 3.73 -7.43 14.51
CA ASP A 50 4.99 -8.16 14.32
C ASP A 50 4.70 -9.50 13.65
N PHE A 51 5.00 -9.58 12.36
CA PHE A 51 4.83 -10.77 11.55
C PHE A 51 6.21 -11.35 11.23
N PRO A 52 6.69 -12.39 11.94
CA PRO A 52 8.04 -12.93 11.79
C PRO A 52 8.44 -13.29 10.35
N PRO A 53 7.54 -13.81 9.50
CA PRO A 53 7.86 -14.02 8.09
C PRO A 53 8.16 -12.73 7.33
N TYR A 54 7.68 -11.59 7.81
CA TYR A 54 8.03 -10.27 7.29
C TYR A 54 9.17 -9.67 8.11
N ARG A 55 10.40 -9.95 7.72
CA ARG A 55 11.62 -9.65 8.48
C ARG A 55 11.76 -8.20 8.96
N SER A 56 11.21 -7.24 8.23
CA SER A 56 11.27 -5.82 8.61
C SER A 56 10.06 -5.33 9.41
N SER A 57 9.11 -6.19 9.81
CA SER A 57 7.95 -5.79 10.59
C SER A 57 8.35 -5.08 11.88
N LEU A 58 9.41 -5.54 12.54
CA LEU A 58 9.96 -4.93 13.75
C LEU A 58 10.36 -3.45 13.57
N LEU A 59 10.73 -3.03 12.37
CA LEU A 59 11.08 -1.63 12.07
C LEU A 59 9.84 -0.75 11.80
N ARG A 60 8.66 -1.34 11.71
CA ARG A 60 7.43 -0.66 11.28
C ARG A 60 6.46 -0.39 12.40
N HIS A 61 6.65 -0.99 13.56
CA HIS A 61 5.79 -0.78 14.70
C HIS A 61 6.41 0.14 15.76
N PRO A 62 5.60 0.71 16.66
CA PRO A 62 6.09 1.54 17.74
C PRO A 62 7.05 0.78 18.67
N THR A 63 8.16 1.40 19.03
CA THR A 63 9.13 0.86 20.00
C THR A 63 8.91 1.37 21.43
N LYS A 64 7.92 2.26 21.62
CA LYS A 64 7.55 2.83 22.92
C LYS A 64 6.10 2.46 23.22
N ASN A 65 5.81 2.27 24.49
CA ASN A 65 4.44 2.04 24.92
C ASN A 65 3.52 3.19 24.50
N PRO A 66 2.29 2.89 24.04
CA PRO A 66 1.29 3.90 23.74
C PRO A 66 1.04 4.80 24.94
N LYS A 67 0.90 6.10 24.71
CA LYS A 67 0.41 7.03 25.73
C LYS A 67 -1.09 7.12 25.61
N LEU A 68 -1.77 6.91 26.73
CA LEU A 68 -3.18 7.22 26.79
C LEU A 68 -3.36 8.73 26.71
N VAL A 69 -4.14 9.20 25.77
CA VAL A 69 -4.50 10.60 25.59
C VAL A 69 -6.01 10.74 25.64
N ASP A 70 -6.46 11.89 26.15
CA ASP A 70 -7.87 12.19 26.19
C ASP A 70 -8.44 12.35 24.77
N PRO A 71 -9.51 11.59 24.41
CA PRO A 71 -10.08 11.64 23.07
C PRO A 71 -10.56 13.04 22.66
N GLU A 72 -11.16 13.79 23.59
CA GLU A 72 -11.64 15.15 23.30
C GLU A 72 -10.47 16.11 22.93
N THR A 73 -9.35 15.98 23.66
CA THR A 73 -8.15 16.77 23.36
C THR A 73 -7.59 16.43 21.99
N ILE A 74 -7.61 15.17 21.59
CA ILE A 74 -7.16 14.74 20.26
C ILE A 74 -8.06 15.32 19.18
N GLU A 75 -9.38 15.23 19.34
CA GLU A 75 -10.33 15.76 18.36
C GLU A 75 -10.20 17.27 18.17
N LEU A 76 -9.98 18.01 19.27
CA LEU A 76 -9.83 19.47 19.24
C LEU A 76 -8.50 19.93 18.63
N LEU A 77 -7.43 19.14 18.80
CA LEU A 77 -6.08 19.53 18.36
C LEU A 77 -5.62 18.82 17.08
N SER A 78 -6.38 17.85 16.60
CA SER A 78 -6.07 17.14 15.36
C SER A 78 -6.27 18.06 14.15
N PRO A 79 -5.41 17.95 13.14
CA PRO A 79 -5.62 18.69 11.89
C PRO A 79 -6.98 18.32 11.30
N ALA A 80 -7.80 19.32 10.97
CA ALA A 80 -9.01 19.10 10.22
C ALA A 80 -8.63 18.90 8.75
N PHE A 81 -9.00 17.73 8.19
CA PHE A 81 -8.87 17.47 6.78
C PHE A 81 -10.22 17.75 6.10
N GLY A 82 -10.23 18.58 5.09
CA GLY A 82 -11.45 18.99 4.39
C GLY A 82 -11.45 18.57 2.91
N GLN A 83 -12.63 18.41 2.33
CA GLN A 83 -12.81 18.08 0.90
C GLN A 83 -12.10 19.07 -0.04
N ARG A 84 -11.92 20.32 0.41
CA ARG A 84 -11.25 21.37 -0.38
C ARG A 84 -9.73 21.17 -0.47
N ASP A 85 -9.18 20.27 0.34
CA ASP A 85 -7.75 20.00 0.38
C ASP A 85 -7.33 18.93 -0.65
N VAL A 86 -8.30 18.36 -1.36
CA VAL A 86 -8.06 17.39 -2.43
C VAL A 86 -8.58 17.94 -3.76
N ALA A 87 -7.68 18.17 -4.70
CA ALA A 87 -8.05 18.58 -6.04
C ALA A 87 -8.53 17.37 -6.87
N ALA A 88 -9.49 17.59 -7.75
CA ALA A 88 -10.06 16.52 -8.59
C ALA A 88 -8.98 15.79 -9.44
N ILE A 89 -7.93 16.51 -9.85
CA ILE A 89 -6.82 15.93 -10.64
C ILE A 89 -6.00 14.90 -9.86
N GLU A 90 -6.04 14.91 -8.53
CA GLU A 90 -5.23 14.00 -7.71
C GLU A 90 -5.69 12.54 -7.79
N SER A 91 -6.90 12.30 -8.28
CA SER A 91 -7.41 10.95 -8.55
C SER A 91 -6.93 10.38 -9.90
N ASP A 92 -6.33 11.21 -10.75
CA ASP A 92 -5.71 10.77 -12.01
C ASP A 92 -4.18 10.82 -11.91
N LEU A 93 -3.59 9.67 -11.60
CA LEU A 93 -2.15 9.53 -11.43
C LEU A 93 -1.39 9.64 -12.76
N THR A 94 -2.10 9.62 -13.88
CA THR A 94 -1.49 9.73 -15.21
C THR A 94 -1.31 11.18 -15.67
N LEU A 95 -1.89 12.14 -14.93
CA LEU A 95 -1.82 13.57 -15.26
C LEU A 95 -0.90 14.38 -14.31
N GLN A 96 -0.14 13.71 -13.46
CA GLN A 96 0.73 14.37 -12.46
C GLN A 96 2.00 14.97 -13.06
N HIS A 97 2.35 14.59 -14.29
CA HIS A 97 3.52 15.04 -15.03
C HIS A 97 3.14 15.49 -16.43
N VAL A 98 4.04 16.22 -17.09
CA VAL A 98 3.82 16.70 -18.47
C VAL A 98 3.85 15.56 -19.50
N GLY A 99 4.66 14.53 -19.23
CA GLY A 99 4.76 13.36 -20.10
C GLY A 99 3.81 12.25 -19.69
N GLU A 100 3.52 11.35 -20.62
CA GLU A 100 2.70 10.17 -20.39
C GLU A 100 3.47 9.11 -19.59
N PRO A 101 2.90 8.51 -18.55
CA PRO A 101 3.50 7.39 -17.86
C PRO A 101 3.50 6.12 -18.72
N LEU A 102 4.47 5.24 -18.47
CA LEU A 102 4.63 3.98 -19.18
C LEU A 102 3.75 2.87 -18.57
N GLY A 103 3.07 2.11 -19.42
CA GLY A 103 2.34 0.92 -19.01
C GLY A 103 0.88 0.90 -19.44
N GLU A 104 0.16 -0.12 -18.99
CA GLU A 104 -1.27 -0.29 -19.22
C GLU A 104 -2.06 0.69 -18.35
N ARG A 105 -2.81 1.58 -18.99
CA ARG A 105 -3.71 2.50 -18.27
C ARG A 105 -4.93 1.74 -17.76
N ILE A 106 -5.26 1.98 -16.51
CA ILE A 106 -6.44 1.37 -15.86
C ILE A 106 -7.27 2.41 -15.15
N THR A 107 -8.56 2.10 -15.01
CA THR A 107 -9.50 2.83 -14.16
C THR A 107 -9.92 1.90 -13.03
N VAL A 108 -9.74 2.34 -11.80
CA VAL A 108 -10.18 1.62 -10.60
C VAL A 108 -11.32 2.40 -9.97
N ARG A 109 -12.50 1.79 -9.88
CA ARG A 109 -13.65 2.36 -9.18
C ARG A 109 -14.17 1.42 -8.10
N GLY A 110 -14.88 1.96 -7.14
CA GLY A 110 -15.54 1.17 -6.11
C GLY A 110 -16.34 2.05 -5.18
N ARG A 111 -16.90 1.44 -4.17
CA ARG A 111 -17.64 2.11 -3.11
C ARG A 111 -17.02 1.82 -1.75
N LEU A 112 -17.03 2.82 -0.91
CA LEU A 112 -16.72 2.69 0.50
C LEU A 112 -18.04 2.50 1.25
N LEU A 113 -18.15 1.39 1.99
CA LEU A 113 -19.38 0.94 2.64
C LEU A 113 -19.14 0.62 4.11
N ASP A 114 -20.16 0.77 4.93
CA ASP A 114 -20.21 0.20 6.28
C ASP A 114 -20.67 -1.27 6.27
N SER A 115 -20.72 -1.91 7.46
CA SER A 115 -21.17 -3.30 7.65
C SER A 115 -22.60 -3.60 7.22
N TRP A 116 -23.45 -2.58 7.06
CA TRP A 116 -24.83 -2.71 6.58
C TRP A 116 -24.97 -2.40 5.08
N GLY A 117 -23.86 -2.18 4.38
CA GLY A 117 -23.85 -1.83 2.96
C GLY A 117 -24.25 -0.37 2.67
N ARG A 118 -24.27 0.49 3.70
CA ARG A 118 -24.56 1.92 3.49
C ARG A 118 -23.31 2.65 3.02
N PRO A 119 -23.46 3.59 2.06
CA PRO A 119 -22.34 4.34 1.53
C PRO A 119 -21.74 5.30 2.57
N LEU A 120 -20.43 5.39 2.58
CA LEU A 120 -19.67 6.34 3.39
C LEU A 120 -19.19 7.49 2.51
N ALA A 121 -19.94 8.59 2.56
CA ALA A 121 -19.65 9.80 1.81
C ALA A 121 -18.56 10.65 2.48
N ASN A 122 -17.88 11.45 1.63
CA ASN A 122 -16.93 12.47 2.07
C ASN A 122 -15.73 11.90 2.86
N GLN A 123 -15.32 10.67 2.54
CA GLN A 123 -14.14 10.06 3.13
C GLN A 123 -12.93 10.22 2.21
N LEU A 124 -11.78 10.53 2.79
CA LEU A 124 -10.53 10.57 2.07
C LEU A 124 -10.03 9.15 1.80
N ILE A 125 -9.64 8.89 0.57
CA ILE A 125 -8.91 7.70 0.14
C ILE A 125 -7.60 8.16 -0.47
N GLU A 126 -6.49 7.64 0.05
CA GLU A 126 -5.17 7.77 -0.57
C GLU A 126 -4.77 6.43 -1.18
N VAL A 127 -4.11 6.47 -2.33
CA VAL A 127 -3.55 5.30 -2.99
C VAL A 127 -2.07 5.50 -3.23
N TRP A 128 -1.30 4.39 -3.17
CA TRP A 128 0.07 4.37 -3.67
C TRP A 128 0.43 3.01 -4.24
N GLN A 129 1.32 3.02 -5.22
CA GLN A 129 1.67 1.84 -5.98
C GLN A 129 3.07 1.93 -6.62
N ALA A 130 3.59 0.77 -7.04
CA ALA A 130 4.73 0.71 -7.95
C ALA A 130 4.34 1.18 -9.37
N ASN A 131 5.32 1.56 -10.18
CA ASN A 131 5.12 1.78 -11.61
C ASN A 131 4.90 0.46 -12.37
N SER A 132 4.72 0.51 -13.68
CA SER A 132 4.50 -0.68 -14.52
C SER A 132 5.66 -1.69 -14.51
N ALA A 133 6.87 -1.26 -14.14
CA ALA A 133 8.04 -2.13 -14.01
C ALA A 133 8.21 -2.71 -12.58
N GLY A 134 7.27 -2.45 -11.66
CA GLY A 134 7.34 -2.92 -10.28
C GLY A 134 8.27 -2.07 -9.40
N ARG A 135 8.54 -0.80 -9.77
CA ARG A 135 9.44 0.08 -9.04
C ARG A 135 8.69 1.19 -8.34
N TYR A 136 8.97 1.38 -7.03
CA TYR A 136 8.53 2.55 -6.27
C TYR A 136 9.55 3.69 -6.37
N ILE A 137 9.06 4.92 -6.29
CA ILE A 137 9.92 6.11 -6.19
C ILE A 137 10.60 6.22 -4.82
N HIS A 138 10.24 5.37 -3.86
CA HIS A 138 10.75 5.40 -2.50
C HIS A 138 12.25 5.05 -2.45
N GLN A 139 13.04 5.83 -1.69
CA GLN A 139 14.49 5.68 -1.58
C GLN A 139 14.97 4.30 -1.08
N ARG A 140 14.13 3.58 -0.33
CA ARG A 140 14.41 2.22 0.16
C ARG A 140 14.05 1.12 -0.82
N ASP A 141 13.41 1.45 -1.92
CA ASP A 141 13.14 0.46 -2.96
C ASP A 141 14.41 0.17 -3.75
N GLN A 142 14.79 -1.10 -3.81
CA GLN A 142 16.02 -1.59 -4.45
C GLN A 142 15.76 -2.52 -5.61
N HIS A 143 14.52 -2.58 -6.07
CA HIS A 143 14.23 -3.32 -7.28
C HIS A 143 14.99 -2.69 -8.45
N PRO A 144 15.80 -3.44 -9.22
CA PRO A 144 16.63 -2.88 -10.28
C PRO A 144 15.86 -2.43 -11.53
N ALA A 145 14.53 -2.45 -11.50
CA ALA A 145 13.68 -1.94 -12.55
C ALA A 145 13.79 -0.40 -12.65
N PRO A 146 13.59 0.18 -13.84
CA PRO A 146 13.69 1.62 -14.02
C PRO A 146 12.59 2.39 -13.30
N LEU A 147 12.90 3.59 -12.83
CA LEU A 147 11.88 4.58 -12.47
C LEU A 147 11.23 5.14 -13.73
N ASP A 148 9.94 5.45 -13.64
CA ASP A 148 9.23 6.20 -14.67
C ASP A 148 9.25 7.69 -14.31
N PRO A 149 9.85 8.57 -15.11
CA PRO A 149 9.95 10.00 -14.81
C PRO A 149 8.57 10.70 -14.85
N ASN A 150 7.56 10.06 -15.43
CA ASN A 150 6.22 10.60 -15.58
C ASN A 150 5.20 9.95 -14.65
N PHE A 151 5.63 9.20 -13.62
CA PHE A 151 4.75 8.52 -12.70
C PHE A 151 5.24 8.58 -11.26
N THR A 152 4.49 9.30 -10.42
CA THR A 152 4.75 9.37 -8.97
C THR A 152 4.18 8.17 -8.22
N GLY A 153 3.05 7.62 -8.70
CA GLY A 153 2.40 6.44 -8.14
C GLY A 153 1.63 6.67 -6.84
N ALA A 154 1.27 7.92 -6.52
CA ALA A 154 0.45 8.25 -5.37
C ALA A 154 -0.67 9.23 -5.76
N GLY A 155 -1.87 9.05 -5.21
CA GLY A 155 -3.02 9.89 -5.51
C GLY A 155 -4.03 9.91 -4.38
N ARG A 156 -5.01 10.85 -4.46
CA ARG A 156 -6.06 11.03 -3.46
C ARG A 156 -7.41 11.23 -4.12
N ALA A 157 -8.45 10.74 -3.46
CA ALA A 157 -9.83 10.99 -3.84
C ALA A 157 -10.71 11.18 -2.60
N ILE A 158 -11.83 11.85 -2.76
CA ILE A 158 -12.89 11.93 -1.76
C ILE A 158 -14.11 11.17 -2.28
N THR A 159 -14.70 10.30 -1.44
CA THR A 159 -15.92 9.59 -1.82
C THR A 159 -17.09 10.56 -1.99
N ASN A 160 -17.90 10.34 -3.04
CA ASN A 160 -19.12 11.11 -3.27
C ASN A 160 -20.26 10.70 -2.32
N ASP A 161 -21.45 11.28 -2.49
CA ASP A 161 -22.63 10.99 -1.66
C ASP A 161 -23.10 9.53 -1.75
N ALA A 162 -22.76 8.83 -2.83
CA ALA A 162 -23.02 7.40 -3.01
C ALA A 162 -21.87 6.52 -2.47
N GLY A 163 -20.88 7.12 -1.78
CA GLY A 163 -19.69 6.43 -1.28
C GLY A 163 -18.71 6.02 -2.39
N GLU A 164 -18.91 6.48 -3.62
CA GLU A 164 -18.10 6.07 -4.77
C GLU A 164 -16.78 6.81 -4.83
N TYR A 165 -15.73 6.10 -5.26
CA TYR A 165 -14.41 6.62 -5.61
C TYR A 165 -13.98 6.14 -6.98
N LEU A 166 -13.06 6.88 -7.59
CA LEU A 166 -12.48 6.56 -8.88
C LEU A 166 -11.03 7.03 -8.92
N PHE A 167 -10.14 6.17 -9.43
CA PHE A 167 -8.77 6.49 -9.77
C PHE A 167 -8.44 6.07 -11.19
N THR A 168 -7.77 6.93 -11.94
CA THR A 168 -7.10 6.57 -13.20
C THR A 168 -5.61 6.43 -12.92
N THR A 169 -5.01 5.31 -13.34
CA THR A 169 -3.60 5.05 -13.07
C THR A 169 -3.00 4.10 -14.11
N ILE A 170 -1.75 3.70 -13.90
CA ILE A 170 -1.07 2.64 -14.65
C ILE A 170 -1.11 1.36 -13.82
N LYS A 171 -1.41 0.23 -14.45
CA LYS A 171 -1.36 -1.07 -13.77
C LYS A 171 0.04 -1.32 -13.22
N PRO A 172 0.20 -1.52 -11.90
CA PRO A 172 1.50 -1.75 -11.32
C PRO A 172 2.10 -3.06 -11.77
N GLY A 173 3.42 -3.10 -11.93
CA GLY A 173 4.15 -4.35 -12.13
C GLY A 173 4.35 -5.09 -10.81
N PRO A 174 4.49 -6.42 -10.86
CA PRO A 174 4.93 -7.21 -9.71
C PRO A 174 6.42 -6.97 -9.44
N TYR A 175 6.85 -7.28 -8.22
CA TYR A 175 8.26 -7.12 -7.85
C TYR A 175 8.75 -8.18 -6.86
N PRO A 176 10.05 -8.55 -6.90
CA PRO A 176 10.66 -9.43 -5.92
C PRO A 176 10.76 -8.73 -4.58
N TRP A 177 10.36 -9.42 -3.51
CA TRP A 177 10.38 -8.87 -2.17
C TRP A 177 11.49 -9.48 -1.32
N LYS A 178 12.61 -8.78 -1.23
CA LYS A 178 13.84 -9.29 -0.60
C LYS A 178 13.77 -9.43 0.93
N ASN A 179 12.70 -8.99 1.56
CA ASN A 179 12.47 -9.16 2.99
C ASN A 179 12.14 -10.61 3.41
N HIS A 180 11.91 -11.48 2.44
CA HIS A 180 11.60 -12.89 2.66
C HIS A 180 12.27 -13.77 1.59
N VAL A 181 12.49 -15.04 1.90
CA VAL A 181 13.11 -15.99 0.96
C VAL A 181 12.14 -16.29 -0.17
N ASN A 182 12.57 -16.05 -1.41
CA ASN A 182 11.79 -16.27 -2.62
C ASN A 182 10.38 -15.66 -2.59
N ALA A 183 10.24 -14.49 -1.96
CA ALA A 183 8.98 -13.79 -1.92
C ALA A 183 8.84 -12.85 -3.12
N TRP A 184 7.63 -12.79 -3.64
CA TRP A 184 7.23 -11.90 -4.71
C TRP A 184 5.94 -11.19 -4.31
N ARG A 185 5.85 -9.93 -4.66
CA ARG A 185 4.61 -9.20 -4.55
C ARG A 185 3.92 -9.20 -5.91
N PRO A 186 2.70 -9.77 -6.04
CA PRO A 186 1.89 -9.62 -7.23
C PRO A 186 1.55 -8.14 -7.46
N ALA A 187 1.02 -7.82 -8.64
CA ALA A 187 0.49 -6.49 -8.93
C ALA A 187 -0.54 -6.08 -7.87
N HIS A 188 -0.35 -4.93 -7.21
CA HIS A 188 -1.27 -4.43 -6.19
C HIS A 188 -1.21 -2.91 -6.07
N ILE A 189 -2.30 -2.34 -5.57
CA ILE A 189 -2.40 -0.93 -5.20
C ILE A 189 -2.70 -0.86 -3.72
N HIS A 190 -1.95 -0.07 -2.97
CA HIS A 190 -2.23 0.21 -1.58
C HIS A 190 -3.33 1.27 -1.46
N PHE A 191 -4.20 1.07 -0.49
CA PHE A 191 -5.25 1.99 -0.13
C PHE A 191 -5.14 2.38 1.33
N SER A 192 -5.29 3.66 1.62
CA SER A 192 -5.44 4.20 2.96
C SER A 192 -6.76 4.95 3.00
N VAL A 193 -7.69 4.47 3.79
CA VAL A 193 -9.02 5.05 3.96
C VAL A 193 -9.06 5.75 5.31
N PHE A 194 -9.43 7.02 5.31
CA PHE A 194 -9.52 7.82 6.52
C PHE A 194 -10.96 7.99 6.94
N GLY A 195 -11.22 7.84 8.24
CA GLY A 195 -12.48 8.17 8.86
C GLY A 195 -12.63 9.68 9.08
N ARG A 196 -13.68 10.06 9.83
CA ARG A 196 -13.94 11.46 10.17
C ARG A 196 -12.97 12.02 11.21
N ALA A 197 -12.45 11.15 12.08
CA ALA A 197 -11.41 11.49 13.04
C ALA A 197 -10.04 11.11 12.48
N PHE A 198 -9.04 11.92 12.73
CA PHE A 198 -7.66 11.69 12.26
C PHE A 198 -7.09 10.32 12.66
N THR A 199 -7.53 9.79 13.79
CA THR A 199 -7.10 8.48 14.31
C THR A 199 -7.78 7.29 13.64
N GLN A 200 -8.84 7.50 12.85
CA GLN A 200 -9.55 6.44 12.14
C GLN A 200 -8.92 6.26 10.76
N ARG A 201 -8.17 5.20 10.60
CA ARG A 201 -7.50 4.86 9.34
C ARG A 201 -7.46 3.37 9.12
N ILE A 202 -7.82 2.94 7.92
CA ILE A 202 -7.64 1.57 7.43
C ILE A 202 -6.56 1.59 6.36
N VAL A 203 -5.59 0.69 6.46
CA VAL A 203 -4.59 0.45 5.43
C VAL A 203 -4.81 -0.94 4.87
N THR A 204 -4.99 -1.04 3.57
CA THR A 204 -5.29 -2.28 2.88
C THR A 204 -4.68 -2.30 1.48
N GLN A 205 -4.86 -3.38 0.73
CA GLN A 205 -4.29 -3.56 -0.59
C GLN A 205 -5.33 -4.17 -1.53
N MET A 206 -5.42 -3.64 -2.73
CA MET A 206 -6.20 -4.22 -3.82
C MET A 206 -5.27 -5.03 -4.72
N TYR A 207 -5.65 -6.27 -5.02
CA TYR A 207 -4.95 -7.14 -5.97
C TYR A 207 -5.73 -7.28 -7.27
N PHE A 208 -5.04 -7.72 -8.32
CA PHE A 208 -5.64 -7.97 -9.63
C PHE A 208 -6.00 -9.45 -9.80
N PRO A 209 -7.06 -9.79 -10.54
CA PRO A 209 -7.50 -11.17 -10.69
C PRO A 209 -6.49 -12.01 -11.48
N GLY A 210 -6.33 -13.28 -11.08
CA GLY A 210 -5.57 -14.28 -11.82
C GLY A 210 -4.04 -14.14 -11.74
N ASP A 211 -3.51 -13.38 -10.80
CA ASP A 211 -2.06 -13.22 -10.67
C ASP A 211 -1.41 -14.52 -10.17
N PRO A 212 -0.43 -15.09 -10.92
CA PRO A 212 0.22 -16.35 -10.56
C PRO A 212 1.13 -16.23 -9.31
N LEU A 213 1.45 -15.02 -8.86
CA LEU A 213 2.37 -14.77 -7.76
C LEU A 213 1.69 -14.80 -6.37
N PHE A 214 0.38 -14.97 -6.28
CA PHE A 214 -0.32 -15.06 -4.99
C PHE A 214 0.30 -16.08 -4.04
N ALA A 215 0.72 -17.24 -4.56
CA ALA A 215 1.35 -18.28 -3.74
C ALA A 215 2.70 -17.87 -3.14
N LEU A 216 3.34 -16.84 -3.68
CA LEU A 216 4.66 -16.34 -3.26
C LEU A 216 4.58 -15.02 -2.48
N ASP A 217 3.38 -14.47 -2.27
CA ASP A 217 3.20 -13.23 -1.49
C ASP A 217 2.96 -13.53 0.00
N PRO A 218 3.94 -13.24 0.89
CA PRO A 218 3.76 -13.48 2.31
C PRO A 218 2.61 -12.67 2.93
N ILE A 219 2.32 -11.46 2.43
CA ILE A 219 1.23 -10.62 2.93
C ILE A 219 -0.12 -11.21 2.55
N TYR A 220 -0.32 -11.55 1.28
CA TYR A 220 -1.55 -12.21 0.84
C TYR A 220 -1.80 -13.52 1.60
N ASN A 221 -0.76 -14.32 1.80
CA ASN A 221 -0.87 -15.60 2.50
C ASN A 221 -0.99 -15.48 4.02
N SER A 222 -0.69 -14.32 4.61
CA SER A 222 -0.96 -14.06 6.03
C SER A 222 -2.46 -13.90 6.33
N ILE A 223 -3.26 -13.60 5.33
CA ILE A 223 -4.71 -13.49 5.45
C ILE A 223 -5.29 -14.91 5.64
N ARG A 224 -5.82 -15.21 6.83
CA ARG A 224 -6.16 -16.58 7.21
C ARG A 224 -7.35 -17.14 6.44
N ARG A 225 -8.44 -16.37 6.34
CA ARG A 225 -9.67 -16.84 5.69
C ARG A 225 -9.59 -16.65 4.18
N ALA A 226 -9.96 -17.68 3.43
CA ALA A 226 -9.99 -17.62 1.96
C ALA A 226 -10.95 -16.52 1.44
N SER A 227 -12.12 -16.37 2.09
CA SER A 227 -13.08 -15.32 1.76
C SER A 227 -12.51 -13.91 1.89
N ASP A 228 -11.64 -13.67 2.87
CA ASP A 228 -11.02 -12.35 3.05
C ASP A 228 -9.98 -12.11 1.96
N ARG A 229 -9.21 -13.14 1.57
CA ARG A 229 -8.30 -13.05 0.41
C ARG A 229 -9.03 -12.74 -0.89
N GLU A 230 -10.19 -13.37 -1.10
CA GLU A 230 -11.02 -13.12 -2.29
C GLU A 230 -11.54 -11.67 -2.33
N ARG A 231 -11.90 -11.10 -1.17
CA ARG A 231 -12.31 -9.68 -1.09
C ARG A 231 -11.20 -8.69 -1.39
N MET A 232 -9.93 -9.11 -1.31
CA MET A 232 -8.79 -8.27 -1.69
C MET A 232 -8.59 -8.17 -3.21
N ILE A 233 -9.26 -9.03 -3.99
CA ILE A 233 -9.08 -9.11 -5.43
C ILE A 233 -10.16 -8.29 -6.12
N ALA A 234 -9.74 -7.32 -6.95
CA ALA A 234 -10.66 -6.55 -7.78
C ALA A 234 -11.28 -7.40 -8.87
N ALA A 235 -12.48 -7.05 -9.29
CA ALA A 235 -13.12 -7.64 -10.46
C ALA A 235 -12.90 -6.75 -11.69
N TYR A 236 -12.73 -7.37 -12.86
CA TYR A 236 -12.80 -6.64 -14.12
C TYR A 236 -14.18 -5.99 -14.27
N ASP A 237 -14.22 -4.74 -14.66
CA ASP A 237 -15.45 -3.95 -14.80
C ASP A 237 -15.58 -3.42 -16.23
N HIS A 238 -16.46 -4.05 -16.99
CA HIS A 238 -16.69 -3.67 -18.36
C HIS A 238 -17.26 -2.24 -18.50
N ASP A 239 -18.11 -1.83 -17.55
CA ASP A 239 -18.74 -0.50 -17.60
C ASP A 239 -17.75 0.62 -17.21
N ALA A 240 -16.69 0.30 -16.46
CA ALA A 240 -15.61 1.24 -16.15
C ALA A 240 -14.50 1.24 -17.20
N THR A 241 -14.54 0.30 -18.15
CA THR A 241 -13.57 0.22 -19.24
C THR A 241 -13.85 1.30 -20.27
N VAL A 242 -12.86 2.16 -20.51
CA VAL A 242 -12.94 3.17 -21.57
C VAL A 242 -12.30 2.59 -22.82
N PRO A 243 -13.05 2.38 -23.92
CA PRO A 243 -12.55 1.76 -25.14
C PRO A 243 -11.27 2.43 -25.64
N GLU A 244 -10.27 1.63 -25.99
CA GLU A 244 -8.97 2.06 -26.54
C GLU A 244 -8.15 2.99 -25.61
N PHE A 245 -8.59 3.16 -24.33
CA PHE A 245 -7.95 4.07 -23.40
C PHE A 245 -7.55 3.44 -22.06
N SER A 246 -8.49 2.81 -21.33
CA SER A 246 -8.20 2.19 -20.04
C SER A 246 -9.06 0.98 -19.75
N MET A 247 -8.48 -0.06 -19.13
CA MET A 247 -9.25 -1.20 -18.62
C MET A 247 -9.82 -0.87 -17.24
N GLY A 248 -11.11 -1.19 -17.05
CA GLY A 248 -11.84 -0.94 -15.81
C GLY A 248 -11.72 -2.09 -14.81
N TYR A 249 -11.53 -1.72 -13.55
CA TYR A 249 -11.58 -2.61 -12.40
C TYR A 249 -12.51 -2.05 -11.34
N ARG A 250 -13.24 -2.93 -10.68
CA ARG A 250 -14.11 -2.59 -9.57
C ARG A 250 -13.63 -3.27 -8.30
N TRP A 251 -13.55 -2.48 -7.22
CA TRP A 251 -13.22 -2.98 -5.91
C TRP A 251 -13.96 -2.17 -4.83
N ASP A 252 -14.92 -2.79 -4.14
CA ASP A 252 -15.66 -2.16 -3.06
C ASP A 252 -14.92 -2.42 -1.73
N ILE A 253 -14.88 -1.43 -0.84
CA ILE A 253 -14.23 -1.48 0.47
C ILE A 253 -15.32 -1.44 1.54
N VAL A 254 -15.31 -2.41 2.44
CA VAL A 254 -16.20 -2.48 3.61
C VAL A 254 -15.35 -2.24 4.86
N VAL A 255 -15.68 -1.21 5.65
CA VAL A 255 -14.79 -0.74 6.72
C VAL A 255 -14.89 -1.54 8.02
N ASP A 256 -15.98 -2.27 8.25
CA ASP A 256 -16.22 -3.03 9.48
C ASP A 256 -17.15 -4.23 9.27
N GLY A 257 -17.31 -5.03 10.33
CA GLY A 257 -18.23 -6.17 10.34
C GLY A 257 -17.61 -7.47 9.77
N PRO A 258 -18.43 -8.55 9.68
CA PRO A 258 -17.95 -9.89 9.30
C PRO A 258 -17.47 -9.98 7.86
N ASP A 259 -17.90 -9.04 7.01
CA ASP A 259 -17.52 -8.93 5.60
C ASP A 259 -16.54 -7.78 5.35
N ALA A 260 -15.89 -7.27 6.40
CA ALA A 260 -14.91 -6.20 6.29
C ALA A 260 -13.79 -6.59 5.31
N THR A 261 -13.33 -5.59 4.55
CA THR A 261 -12.11 -5.71 3.76
C THR A 261 -10.93 -5.87 4.72
N TRP A 262 -10.12 -6.89 4.53
CA TRP A 262 -8.97 -7.12 5.38
C TRP A 262 -8.05 -5.87 5.41
N SER A 263 -7.57 -5.54 6.59
CA SER A 263 -6.64 -4.46 6.80
C SER A 263 -5.41 -4.92 7.57
N GLU A 264 -4.31 -4.19 7.43
CA GLU A 264 -3.06 -4.51 8.15
C GLU A 264 -3.23 -4.47 9.69
N GLN A 265 -4.33 -3.93 10.20
CA GLN A 265 -4.66 -3.90 11.63
C GLN A 265 -5.33 -5.19 12.13
N GLU A 266 -5.85 -6.03 11.23
CA GLU A 266 -6.57 -7.27 11.58
C GLU A 266 -5.70 -8.53 11.56
N ALA A 267 -4.42 -8.39 11.30
CA ALA A 267 -3.50 -9.53 11.14
C ALA A 267 -3.37 -10.43 12.39
N ASP A 268 -3.98 -10.05 13.53
CA ASP A 268 -3.74 -10.66 14.84
C ASP A 268 -5.01 -11.04 15.64
N GLN A 269 -6.17 -11.17 15.03
CA GLN A 269 -7.35 -11.73 15.71
C GLN A 269 -7.54 -13.22 15.48
#